data_8a9038c0e62b330b716aedb703784a04
#
_entry.id   8a9038c0e62b330b716aedb703784a04
#
_cell.length_a   1.000
_cell.length_b   1.000
_cell.length_c   1.000
_cell.angle_alpha   90.00
_cell.angle_beta   90.00
_cell.angle_gamma   90.00
#
_symmetry.space_group_name_H-M   'P 1'
#
loop_
_entity.id
_entity.type
_entity.pdbx_description
1 polymer ?
#
loop_
_entity_poly.entity_id
_entity_poly.type
_entity_poly.pdbx_seq_one_letter_code
_entity_poly.pdbx_strand_id
1 'polypeptide(L)'
;MSDESIPGVLFLCVHNAGRSQMGAGFMRSLGGAKVRVFSGGSEPAAKVNPSAVLAMREVGIDIADYVPAKWSMEMLHEVDVVVTMG
;
A
#
# COMPACT_ATOMS: atom_id res chain seq x y z
N MET A 1 11.00 -18.29 -12.91
CA MET A 1 10.91 -18.01 -11.47
C MET A 1 9.46 -17.73 -11.14
N SER A 2 8.91 -18.38 -10.14
CA SER A 2 7.51 -18.14 -9.77
C SER A 2 7.39 -16.89 -8.89
N ASP A 3 6.20 -16.30 -8.87
CA ASP A 3 5.92 -15.13 -8.03
C ASP A 3 6.08 -15.42 -6.55
N GLU A 4 6.04 -16.69 -6.17
CA GLU A 4 6.22 -17.11 -4.78
C GLU A 4 7.58 -16.77 -4.21
N SER A 5 8.58 -16.60 -5.07
CA SER A 5 9.92 -16.23 -4.63
C SER A 5 10.07 -14.73 -4.38
N ILE A 6 9.05 -13.94 -4.76
CA ILE A 6 9.06 -12.48 -4.58
C ILE A 6 8.35 -12.15 -3.28
N PRO A 7 9.04 -11.50 -2.31
CA PRO A 7 8.40 -11.18 -1.04
C PRO A 7 7.23 -10.23 -1.21
N GLY A 8 6.20 -10.42 -0.39
CA GLY A 8 5.03 -9.57 -0.36
C GLY A 8 4.95 -8.79 0.94
N VAL A 9 4.51 -7.55 0.87
CA VAL A 9 4.31 -6.70 2.04
C VAL A 9 2.94 -6.05 1.99
N LEU A 10 2.26 -6.01 3.12
CA LEU A 10 0.94 -5.39 3.26
C LEU A 10 1.01 -4.25 4.26
N PHE A 11 0.63 -3.06 3.81
CA PHE A 11 0.52 -1.90 4.68
C PHE A 11 -0.93 -1.73 5.13
N LEU A 12 -1.15 -1.67 6.43
CA LEU A 12 -2.49 -1.53 7.01
C LEU A 12 -2.64 -0.25 7.79
N CYS A 13 -3.77 0.41 7.62
CA CYS A 13 -4.22 1.48 8.50
C CYS A 13 -5.75 1.45 8.54
N VAL A 14 -6.37 2.40 9.24
CA VAL A 14 -7.83 2.37 9.39
C VAL A 14 -8.52 2.67 8.06
N HIS A 15 -8.20 3.80 7.46
CA HIS A 15 -8.94 4.27 6.28
C HIS A 15 -8.29 3.94 4.94
N ASN A 16 -7.05 3.46 4.94
CA ASN A 16 -6.30 3.16 3.72
C ASN A 16 -6.29 4.34 2.74
N ALA A 17 -6.28 5.54 3.28
CA ALA A 17 -6.34 6.76 2.48
C ALA A 17 -5.09 7.63 2.61
N GLY A 18 -4.30 7.44 3.66
CA GLY A 18 -3.11 8.24 3.92
C GLY A 18 -1.87 7.39 4.11
N ARG A 19 -1.52 7.08 5.36
CA ARG A 19 -0.25 6.42 5.72
C ARG A 19 0.01 5.13 4.96
N SER A 20 -0.96 4.22 4.91
CA SER A 20 -0.75 2.93 4.23
C SER A 20 -0.57 3.10 2.73
N GLN A 21 -1.27 4.07 2.12
CA GLN A 21 -1.09 4.35 0.70
C GLN A 21 0.28 4.99 0.42
N MET A 22 0.73 5.88 1.30
CA MET A 22 2.07 6.47 1.17
C MET A 22 3.15 5.41 1.35
N GLY A 23 3.00 4.55 2.36
CA GLY A 23 3.94 3.45 2.58
C GLY A 23 4.02 2.52 1.38
N ALA A 24 2.86 2.16 0.84
CA ALA A 24 2.79 1.31 -0.36
C ALA A 24 3.45 1.98 -1.56
N GLY A 25 3.20 3.29 -1.73
CA GLY A 25 3.82 4.05 -2.81
C GLY A 25 5.33 4.07 -2.74
N PHE A 26 5.87 4.34 -1.56
CA PHE A 26 7.32 4.30 -1.35
C PHE A 26 7.89 2.91 -1.63
N MET A 27 7.25 1.87 -1.11
CA MET A 27 7.75 0.51 -1.29
C MET A 27 7.73 0.10 -2.76
N ARG A 28 6.67 0.43 -3.49
CA ARG A 28 6.60 0.15 -4.92
C ARG A 28 7.68 0.89 -5.69
N SER A 29 7.91 2.15 -5.34
CA SER A 29 8.92 2.97 -5.99
C SER A 29 10.33 2.46 -5.73
N LEU A 30 10.64 2.08 -4.49
CA LEU A 30 11.96 1.62 -4.10
C LEU A 30 12.21 0.16 -4.48
N GLY A 31 11.20 -0.69 -4.34
CA GLY A 31 11.33 -2.13 -4.55
C GLY A 31 11.13 -2.57 -5.98
N GLY A 32 10.32 -1.83 -6.74
CA GLY A 32 10.02 -2.18 -8.12
C GLY A 32 9.49 -3.60 -8.25
N ALA A 33 10.07 -4.37 -9.14
CA ALA A 33 9.66 -5.74 -9.39
C ALA A 33 10.17 -6.74 -8.34
N LYS A 34 10.92 -6.28 -7.36
CA LYS A 34 11.52 -7.14 -6.34
C LYS A 34 10.62 -7.37 -5.14
N VAL A 35 9.46 -6.74 -5.11
CA VAL A 35 8.52 -6.85 -3.99
C VAL A 35 7.09 -6.73 -4.53
N ARG A 36 6.17 -7.51 -3.93
CA ARG A 36 4.74 -7.36 -4.21
C ARG A 36 4.16 -6.53 -3.07
N VAL A 37 3.47 -5.45 -3.40
CA VAL A 37 2.99 -4.48 -2.40
C VAL A 37 1.48 -4.42 -2.40
N PHE A 38 0.92 -4.52 -1.20
CA PHE A 38 -0.52 -4.42 -0.96
C PHE A 38 -0.78 -3.36 0.11
N SER A 39 -1.96 -2.80 0.10
CA SER A 39 -2.40 -1.92 1.18
C SER A 39 -3.87 -2.16 1.45
N GLY A 40 -4.29 -1.91 2.68
CA GLY A 40 -5.67 -2.11 3.06
C GLY A 40 -6.02 -1.38 4.34
N GLY A 41 -7.31 -1.32 4.64
CA GLY A 41 -7.79 -0.70 5.86
C GLY A 41 -8.97 -1.46 6.45
N SER A 42 -9.27 -1.20 7.71
CA SER A 42 -10.44 -1.79 8.37
C SER A 42 -11.73 -1.04 7.99
N GLU A 43 -11.62 0.25 7.70
CA GLU A 43 -12.73 1.10 7.30
C GLU A 43 -12.26 2.01 6.15
N PRO A 44 -12.13 1.46 4.93
CA PRO A 44 -11.57 2.23 3.82
C PRO A 44 -12.39 3.45 3.47
N ALA A 45 -11.71 4.56 3.22
CA ALA A 45 -12.32 5.78 2.75
C ALA A 45 -12.72 5.64 1.27
N ALA A 46 -13.50 6.59 0.77
CA ALA A 46 -13.94 6.56 -0.62
C ALA A 46 -12.80 6.78 -1.61
N LYS A 47 -11.79 7.58 -1.20
CA LYS A 47 -10.65 7.89 -2.05
C LYS A 47 -9.43 8.22 -1.22
N VAL A 48 -8.27 8.22 -1.86
CA VAL A 48 -7.01 8.57 -1.22
C VAL A 48 -7.05 10.03 -0.76
N ASN A 49 -6.47 10.29 0.40
CA ASN A 49 -6.42 11.63 0.98
C ASN A 49 -5.63 12.57 0.05
N PRO A 50 -6.22 13.70 -0.37
CA PRO A 50 -5.53 14.64 -1.25
C PRO A 50 -4.20 15.16 -0.69
N SER A 51 -4.09 15.33 0.62
CA SER A 51 -2.84 15.76 1.24
C SER A 51 -1.74 14.72 1.05
N ALA A 52 -2.09 13.44 1.12
CA ALA A 52 -1.14 12.36 0.88
C ALA A 52 -0.69 12.35 -0.58
N VAL A 53 -1.61 12.58 -1.50
CA VAL A 53 -1.29 12.66 -2.93
C VAL A 53 -0.29 13.78 -3.20
N LEU A 54 -0.51 14.96 -2.61
CA LEU A 54 0.38 16.10 -2.78
C LEU A 54 1.75 15.85 -2.18
N ALA A 55 1.79 15.29 -0.97
CA ALA A 55 3.04 14.99 -0.29
C ALA A 55 3.89 14.00 -1.09
N MET A 56 3.27 12.96 -1.62
CA MET A 56 3.98 11.95 -2.41
C MET A 56 4.47 12.53 -3.74
N ARG A 57 3.68 13.41 -4.34
CA ARG A 57 4.07 14.07 -5.59
C ARG A 57 5.34 14.89 -5.41
N GLU A 58 5.53 15.51 -4.25
CA GLU A 58 6.73 16.29 -3.95
C GLU A 58 8.01 15.45 -4.02
N VAL A 59 7.90 14.16 -3.77
CA VAL A 59 9.04 13.23 -3.86
C VAL A 59 8.99 12.38 -5.13
N GLY A 60 8.17 12.79 -6.10
CA GLY A 60 8.13 12.15 -7.41
C GLY A 60 7.33 10.86 -7.48
N ILE A 61 6.46 10.60 -6.52
CA ILE A 61 5.64 9.39 -6.48
C ILE A 61 4.17 9.77 -6.63
N ASP A 62 3.50 9.19 -7.63
CA ASP A 62 2.09 9.46 -7.88
C ASP A 62 1.22 8.35 -7.31
N ILE A 63 0.39 8.70 -6.32
CA ILE A 63 -0.59 7.77 -5.74
C ILE A 63 -2.03 8.22 -6.01
N ALA A 64 -2.21 9.16 -6.92
CA ALA A 64 -3.54 9.74 -7.19
C ALA A 64 -4.56 8.70 -7.63
N ASP A 65 -4.14 7.65 -8.32
CA ASP A 65 -5.03 6.62 -8.83
C ASP A 65 -5.19 5.43 -7.88
N TYR A 66 -4.56 5.47 -6.73
CA TYR A 66 -4.71 4.39 -5.74
C TYR A 66 -6.11 4.44 -5.16
N VAL A 67 -6.68 3.28 -4.92
CA VAL A 67 -8.05 3.17 -4.38
C VAL A 67 -8.00 2.52 -3.00
N PRO A 68 -8.55 3.19 -1.97
CA PRO A 68 -8.67 2.55 -0.66
C PRO A 68 -9.46 1.26 -0.75
N ALA A 69 -8.97 0.24 -0.07
CA ALA A 69 -9.59 -1.08 -0.09
C ALA A 69 -9.57 -1.70 1.29
N LYS A 70 -10.56 -2.54 1.57
CA LYS A 70 -10.57 -3.28 2.83
C LYS A 70 -9.55 -4.42 2.71
N TRP A 71 -8.79 -4.66 3.79
CA TRP A 71 -7.90 -5.80 3.83
C TRP A 71 -8.72 -7.11 3.78
N SER A 72 -8.12 -8.16 3.28
CA SER A 72 -8.78 -9.44 3.14
C SER A 72 -7.84 -10.56 3.60
N MET A 73 -8.43 -11.72 3.88
CA MET A 73 -7.63 -12.90 4.21
C MET A 73 -6.72 -13.27 3.05
N GLU A 74 -7.18 -13.05 1.82
CA GLU A 74 -6.37 -13.32 0.63
C GLU A 74 -5.10 -12.49 0.63
N MET A 75 -5.20 -11.20 0.99
CA MET A 75 -4.02 -10.33 1.10
C MET A 75 -3.04 -10.86 2.14
N LEU A 76 -3.56 -11.31 3.30
CA LEU A 76 -2.72 -11.86 4.36
C LEU A 76 -1.98 -13.12 3.92
N HIS A 77 -2.62 -13.96 3.10
CA HIS A 77 -2.00 -15.18 2.59
C HIS A 77 -0.93 -14.89 1.55
N GLU A 78 -1.02 -13.74 0.89
CA GLU A 78 -0.10 -13.39 -0.19
C GLU A 78 1.18 -12.70 0.28
N VAL A 79 1.24 -12.31 1.57
CA VAL A 79 2.34 -11.48 2.04
C VAL A 79 3.18 -12.18 3.09
N ASP A 80 4.43 -11.76 3.18
CA ASP A 80 5.40 -12.25 4.16
C ASP A 80 5.51 -11.29 5.35
N VAL A 81 5.19 -10.02 5.14
CA VAL A 81 5.32 -8.99 6.16
C VAL A 81 4.07 -8.12 6.17
N VAL A 82 3.57 -7.82 7.36
CA VAL A 82 2.47 -6.88 7.56
C VAL A 82 2.98 -5.69 8.36
N VAL A 83 2.79 -4.50 7.83
CA VAL A 83 3.18 -3.25 8.49
C VAL A 83 1.91 -2.51 8.90
N THR A 84 1.69 -2.38 10.19
CA THR A 84 0.56 -1.62 10.73
C THR A 84 0.98 -0.18 10.97
N MET A 85 0.15 0.75 10.55
CA MET A 85 0.50 2.17 10.57
C MET A 85 -0.48 3.03 11.40
N GLY A 86 -0.92 2.49 12.49
CA GLY A 86 -1.76 3.21 13.45
C GLY A 86 -3.25 2.99 13.31
#